data_b5b1522542a511955a026e569e57ad3b
#
_entry.id   b5b1522542a511955a026e569e57ad3b
#
_cell.length_a   1.000
_cell.length_b   1.000
_cell.length_c   1.000
_cell.angle_alpha   90.00
_cell.angle_beta   90.00
_cell.angle_gamma   90.00
#
_symmetry.space_group_name_H-M   'P 1'
#
loop_
_entity.id
_entity.type
_entity.pdbx_description
1 polymer ?
#
loop_
_entity_poly.entity_id
_entity_poly.type
_entity_poly.pdbx_seq_one_letter_code
_entity_poly.pdbx_strand_id
1 'polypeptide(L)'
;GQTTLKHYDSADEVARRLMKTNPRLPQIKADWLARQWAEPDEQGRWHILGDPAHKVVSAHLYRADEAQEVFRRIEAPTLSVTASDDSLGLWWRGKYALADYRERLKAVPRLTEAQVQDAGHMLHHDQPEALAHLLDRFLE
;
A
#
# COMPACT_ATOMS: atom_id res chain seq x y z
N GLY A 1 -24.89 -1.64 -0.89
CA GLY A 1 -25.06 -0.19 -0.87
C GLY A 1 -24.01 0.44 -1.77
N GLN A 2 -24.39 1.40 -2.60
CA GLN A 2 -23.45 2.16 -3.40
C GLN A 2 -22.55 2.95 -2.44
N THR A 3 -21.25 2.70 -2.49
CA THR A 3 -20.27 3.49 -1.76
C THR A 3 -19.89 4.68 -2.64
N THR A 4 -20.28 5.89 -2.23
CA THR A 4 -19.86 7.12 -2.92
C THR A 4 -18.42 7.46 -2.53
N LEU A 5 -17.65 8.01 -3.48
CA LEU A 5 -16.37 8.63 -3.19
C LEU A 5 -16.56 9.95 -2.44
N LYS A 6 -15.61 10.26 -1.56
CA LYS A 6 -15.62 11.54 -0.85
C LYS A 6 -15.21 12.65 -1.82
N HIS A 7 -15.90 13.80 -1.74
CA HIS A 7 -15.48 15.04 -2.38
C HIS A 7 -14.65 15.91 -1.43
N TYR A 8 -13.83 16.76 -2.00
CA TYR A 8 -12.94 17.72 -1.33
C TYR A 8 -13.09 19.08 -2.00
N ASP A 9 -12.86 20.15 -1.28
CA ASP A 9 -13.01 21.50 -1.80
C ASP A 9 -11.84 21.92 -2.69
N SER A 10 -10.68 21.27 -2.57
CA SER A 10 -9.48 21.59 -3.33
C SER A 10 -8.47 20.43 -3.37
N ALA A 11 -7.48 20.53 -4.28
CA ALA A 11 -6.30 19.67 -4.28
C ALA A 11 -5.54 19.75 -2.95
N ASP A 12 -5.49 20.90 -2.32
CA ASP A 12 -4.81 21.09 -1.03
C ASP A 12 -5.51 20.33 0.10
N GLU A 13 -6.84 20.20 0.04
CA GLU A 13 -7.55 19.36 1.00
C GLU A 13 -7.22 17.87 0.80
N VAL A 14 -7.08 17.43 -0.46
CA VAL A 14 -6.61 16.09 -0.77
C VAL A 14 -5.20 15.87 -0.22
N ALA A 15 -4.28 16.81 -0.43
CA ALA A 15 -2.91 16.75 0.09
C ALA A 15 -2.89 16.66 1.63
N ARG A 16 -3.66 17.49 2.33
CA ARG A 16 -3.80 17.40 3.79
C ARG A 16 -4.33 16.04 4.25
N ARG A 17 -5.26 15.45 3.49
CA ARG A 17 -5.77 14.11 3.78
C ARG A 17 -4.69 13.04 3.62
N LEU A 18 -3.86 13.12 2.58
CA LEU A 18 -2.74 12.20 2.36
C LEU A 18 -1.73 12.27 3.51
N MET A 19 -1.35 13.47 3.94
CA MET A 19 -0.44 13.68 5.07
C MET A 19 -1.02 13.19 6.41
N LYS A 20 -2.34 13.35 6.61
CA LYS A 20 -3.02 12.78 7.79
C LYS A 20 -2.95 11.26 7.82
N THR A 21 -2.99 10.61 6.66
CA THR A 21 -2.93 9.15 6.53
C THR A 21 -1.50 8.64 6.62
N ASN A 22 -0.55 9.41 6.05
CA ASN A 22 0.88 9.16 6.15
C ASN A 22 1.61 10.40 6.70
N PRO A 23 1.86 10.49 8.02
CA PRO A 23 2.54 11.63 8.63
C PRO A 23 4.01 11.81 8.19
N ARG A 24 4.61 10.81 7.53
CA ARG A 24 5.96 10.89 6.95
C ARG A 24 5.99 11.61 5.62
N LEU A 25 4.83 11.77 4.96
CA LEU A 25 4.73 12.36 3.63
C LEU A 25 4.97 13.89 3.70
N PRO A 26 6.03 14.43 3.10
CA PRO A 26 6.27 15.87 3.09
C PRO A 26 5.27 16.60 2.19
N GLN A 27 4.99 17.86 2.50
CA GLN A 27 4.01 18.70 1.81
C GLN A 27 4.18 18.67 0.29
N ILE A 28 5.41 18.85 -0.19
CA ILE A 28 5.71 18.90 -1.63
C ILE A 28 5.31 17.62 -2.37
N LYS A 29 5.54 16.45 -1.74
CA LYS A 29 5.11 15.16 -2.30
C LYS A 29 3.59 15.00 -2.20
N ALA A 30 2.97 15.45 -1.10
CA ALA A 30 1.52 15.41 -0.92
C ALA A 30 0.80 16.25 -1.96
N ASP A 31 1.28 17.45 -2.26
CA ASP A 31 0.72 18.35 -3.28
C ASP A 31 0.83 17.74 -4.68
N TRP A 32 1.98 17.13 -4.98
CA TRP A 32 2.17 16.44 -6.25
C TRP A 32 1.23 15.24 -6.37
N LEU A 33 1.16 14.37 -5.37
CA LEU A 33 0.29 13.20 -5.37
C LEU A 33 -1.19 13.59 -5.47
N ALA A 34 -1.61 14.64 -4.76
CA ALA A 34 -3.00 15.10 -4.80
C ALA A 34 -3.44 15.45 -6.23
N ARG A 35 -2.55 16.08 -7.00
CA ARG A 35 -2.80 16.45 -8.41
C ARG A 35 -2.73 15.29 -9.39
N GLN A 36 -2.07 14.19 -9.03
CA GLN A 36 -2.04 12.95 -9.83
C GLN A 36 -3.22 12.02 -9.52
N TRP A 37 -3.73 12.08 -8.29
CA TRP A 37 -4.72 11.12 -7.80
C TRP A 37 -6.14 11.68 -7.72
N ALA A 38 -6.31 12.97 -7.95
CA ALA A 38 -7.61 13.63 -7.89
C ALA A 38 -7.78 14.67 -8.99
N GLU A 39 -9.02 14.90 -9.37
CA GLU A 39 -9.41 15.94 -10.33
C GLU A 39 -10.70 16.64 -9.87
N PRO A 40 -10.95 17.89 -10.35
CA PRO A 40 -12.22 18.57 -10.09
C PRO A 40 -13.34 18.00 -10.97
N ASP A 41 -14.53 17.87 -10.41
CA ASP A 41 -15.78 17.64 -11.17
C ASP A 41 -16.28 18.94 -11.84
N GLU A 42 -17.40 18.83 -12.58
CA GLU A 42 -18.03 19.97 -13.25
C GLU A 42 -18.46 21.10 -12.30
N GLN A 43 -18.63 20.81 -11.02
CA GLN A 43 -18.95 21.77 -9.97
C GLN A 43 -17.68 22.31 -9.26
N GLY A 44 -16.49 21.92 -9.72
CA GLY A 44 -15.21 22.34 -9.14
C GLY A 44 -14.83 21.60 -7.84
N ARG A 45 -15.58 20.57 -7.43
CA ARG A 45 -15.26 19.77 -6.25
C ARG A 45 -14.29 18.65 -6.65
N TRP A 46 -13.26 18.47 -5.87
CA TRP A 46 -12.24 17.47 -6.12
C TRP A 46 -12.67 16.06 -5.66
N HIS A 47 -12.36 15.05 -6.44
CA HIS A 47 -12.57 13.65 -6.07
C HIS A 47 -11.35 12.80 -6.46
N ILE A 48 -11.12 11.73 -5.70
CA ILE A 48 -10.05 10.76 -6.01
C ILE A 48 -10.42 9.97 -7.26
N LEU A 49 -9.47 9.76 -8.15
CA LEU A 49 -9.57 8.99 -9.40
C LEU A 49 -9.61 7.47 -9.10
N GLY A 50 -10.52 7.06 -8.27
CA GLY A 50 -10.68 5.66 -7.87
C GLY A 50 -12.09 5.17 -8.17
N ASP A 51 -12.22 3.89 -8.51
CA ASP A 51 -13.53 3.27 -8.66
C ASP A 51 -14.18 3.04 -7.27
N PRO A 52 -15.39 3.56 -7.03
CA PRO A 52 -16.14 3.29 -5.79
C PRO A 52 -16.31 1.79 -5.49
N ALA A 53 -16.29 0.95 -6.51
CA ALA A 53 -16.39 -0.50 -6.36
C ALA A 53 -15.26 -1.10 -5.49
N HIS A 54 -14.09 -0.45 -5.39
CA HIS A 54 -13.03 -0.86 -4.48
C HIS A 54 -13.43 -0.89 -3.00
N LYS A 55 -14.51 -0.20 -2.63
CA LYS A 55 -15.05 -0.21 -1.26
C LYS A 55 -16.07 -1.33 -1.01
N VAL A 56 -16.45 -2.07 -2.05
CA VAL A 56 -17.35 -3.21 -1.91
C VAL A 56 -16.57 -4.37 -1.33
N VAL A 57 -17.03 -4.89 -0.20
CA VAL A 57 -16.41 -6.05 0.44
C VAL A 57 -16.58 -7.28 -0.46
N SER A 58 -15.48 -8.00 -0.71
CA SER A 58 -15.52 -9.23 -1.48
C SER A 58 -16.43 -10.26 -0.80
N ALA A 59 -17.29 -10.90 -1.59
CA ALA A 59 -18.11 -12.03 -1.13
C ALA A 59 -17.29 -13.32 -0.94
N HIS A 60 -16.07 -13.38 -1.49
CA HIS A 60 -15.19 -14.53 -1.34
C HIS A 60 -14.41 -14.44 -0.02
N LEU A 61 -14.47 -15.52 0.74
CA LEU A 61 -13.65 -15.66 1.93
C LEU A 61 -12.18 -15.87 1.53
N TYR A 62 -11.29 -15.12 2.16
CA TYR A 62 -9.86 -15.39 2.04
C TYR A 62 -9.51 -16.68 2.81
N ARG A 63 -8.93 -17.62 2.09
CA ARG A 63 -8.46 -18.89 2.65
C ARG A 63 -6.94 -18.93 2.60
N ALA A 64 -6.34 -18.92 3.79
CA ALA A 64 -4.88 -18.82 3.91
C ALA A 64 -4.17 -20.09 3.40
N ASP A 65 -4.78 -21.25 3.58
CA ASP A 65 -4.30 -22.54 3.08
C ASP A 65 -4.24 -22.58 1.54
N GLU A 66 -5.29 -22.10 0.88
CA GLU A 66 -5.32 -22.00 -0.58
C GLU A 66 -4.28 -20.98 -1.10
N ALA A 67 -4.15 -19.85 -0.43
CA ALA A 67 -3.13 -18.86 -0.79
C ALA A 67 -1.70 -19.43 -0.65
N GLN A 68 -1.43 -20.18 0.41
CA GLN A 68 -0.13 -20.84 0.59
C GLN A 68 0.16 -21.89 -0.49
N GLU A 69 -0.87 -22.63 -0.96
CA GLU A 69 -0.70 -23.56 -2.06
C GLU A 69 -0.35 -22.85 -3.38
N VAL A 70 -0.94 -21.67 -3.62
CA VAL A 70 -0.55 -20.80 -4.75
C VAL A 70 0.89 -20.33 -4.59
N PHE A 71 1.30 -19.92 -3.38
CA PHE A 71 2.67 -19.46 -3.11
C PHE A 71 3.72 -20.54 -3.40
N ARG A 72 3.45 -21.80 -3.07
CA ARG A 72 4.35 -22.92 -3.37
C ARG A 72 4.60 -23.13 -4.86
N ARG A 73 3.70 -22.65 -5.73
CA ARG A 73 3.77 -22.79 -7.18
C ARG A 73 4.43 -21.59 -7.87
N ILE A 74 4.88 -20.59 -7.12
CA ILE A 74 5.59 -19.44 -7.68
C ILE A 74 7.02 -19.88 -8.02
N GLU A 75 7.31 -20.06 -9.30
CA GLU A 75 8.64 -20.46 -9.78
C GLU A 75 9.58 -19.27 -10.02
N ALA A 76 9.02 -18.08 -10.21
CA ALA A 76 9.78 -16.86 -10.42
C ALA A 76 10.56 -16.43 -9.16
N PRO A 77 11.77 -15.85 -9.30
CA PRO A 77 12.39 -15.13 -8.21
C PRO A 77 11.42 -14.09 -7.65
N THR A 78 11.29 -14.04 -6.35
CA THR A 78 10.32 -13.17 -5.68
C THR A 78 11.01 -12.32 -4.64
N LEU A 79 10.82 -11.01 -4.68
CA LEU A 79 11.27 -10.07 -3.65
C LEU A 79 10.10 -9.63 -2.78
N SER A 80 10.18 -9.88 -1.48
CA SER A 80 9.27 -9.32 -0.49
C SER A 80 9.95 -8.15 0.22
N VAL A 81 9.38 -6.96 0.09
CA VAL A 81 9.88 -5.76 0.75
C VAL A 81 8.92 -5.33 1.84
N THR A 82 9.43 -5.19 3.06
CA THR A 82 8.68 -4.70 4.21
C THR A 82 9.24 -3.36 4.68
N ALA A 83 8.42 -2.59 5.40
CA ALA A 83 8.84 -1.36 6.05
C ALA A 83 9.35 -1.64 7.47
N SER A 84 10.19 -0.72 8.01
CA SER A 84 10.66 -0.82 9.41
C SER A 84 9.54 -0.63 10.41
N ASP A 85 8.52 0.17 10.09
CA ASP A 85 7.33 0.34 10.93
C ASP A 85 6.25 -0.66 10.54
N ASP A 86 5.95 -1.55 11.46
CA ASP A 86 4.88 -2.53 11.28
C ASP A 86 3.50 -1.89 11.46
N SER A 87 2.84 -1.55 10.35
CA SER A 87 1.48 -1.03 10.37
C SER A 87 0.40 -2.11 10.48
N LEU A 88 0.74 -3.40 10.31
CA LEU A 88 -0.22 -4.50 10.45
C LEU A 88 -0.79 -4.57 11.86
N GLY A 89 0.06 -4.44 12.87
CA GLY A 89 -0.35 -4.43 14.27
C GLY A 89 -1.34 -3.33 14.58
N LEU A 90 -1.13 -2.14 14.03
CA LEU A 90 -2.03 -0.99 14.19
C LEU A 90 -3.37 -1.19 13.48
N TRP A 91 -3.35 -1.59 12.22
CA TRP A 91 -4.57 -1.71 11.41
C TRP A 91 -5.46 -2.86 11.84
N TRP A 92 -4.85 -3.96 12.26
CA TRP A 92 -5.57 -5.15 12.68
C TRP A 92 -5.69 -5.29 14.20
N ARG A 93 -5.34 -4.22 14.95
CA ARG A 93 -5.45 -4.17 16.43
C ARG A 93 -4.78 -5.38 17.10
N GLY A 94 -3.61 -5.74 16.64
CA GLY A 94 -2.85 -6.89 17.16
C GLY A 94 -3.38 -8.26 16.75
N LYS A 95 -4.40 -8.34 15.89
CA LYS A 95 -4.96 -9.63 15.45
C LYS A 95 -4.02 -10.42 14.54
N TYR A 96 -3.19 -9.71 13.78
CA TYR A 96 -2.18 -10.27 12.89
C TYR A 96 -0.84 -9.60 13.13
N ALA A 97 0.24 -10.40 13.06
CA ALA A 97 1.60 -9.91 13.21
C ALA A 97 2.39 -10.07 11.90
N LEU A 98 3.41 -9.24 11.72
CA LEU A 98 4.32 -9.32 10.59
C LEU A 98 5.06 -10.68 10.55
N ALA A 99 5.30 -11.27 11.73
CA ALA A 99 5.90 -12.59 11.84
C ALA A 99 5.03 -13.69 11.18
N ASP A 100 3.71 -13.63 11.36
CA ASP A 100 2.78 -14.59 10.74
C ASP A 100 2.79 -14.45 9.22
N TYR A 101 2.87 -13.22 8.71
CA TYR A 101 2.99 -12.95 7.29
C TYR A 101 4.28 -13.54 6.72
N ARG A 102 5.43 -13.28 7.37
CA ARG A 102 6.74 -13.82 6.96
C ARG A 102 6.76 -15.34 6.97
N GLU A 103 6.17 -15.96 7.98
CA GLU A 103 6.09 -17.42 8.05
C GLU A 103 5.31 -18.01 6.86
N ARG A 104 4.21 -17.37 6.47
CA ARG A 104 3.44 -17.80 5.29
C ARG A 104 4.19 -17.59 3.97
N LEU A 105 4.96 -16.50 3.86
CA LEU A 105 5.77 -16.24 2.66
C LEU A 105 6.88 -17.26 2.42
N LYS A 106 7.35 -17.97 3.45
CA LYS A 106 8.33 -19.08 3.29
C LYS A 106 7.83 -20.20 2.36
N ALA A 107 6.53 -20.22 2.07
CA ALA A 107 5.98 -21.11 1.06
C ALA A 107 6.45 -20.80 -0.36
N VAL A 108 6.93 -19.58 -0.65
CA VAL A 108 7.49 -19.18 -1.94
C VAL A 108 8.90 -19.75 -2.08
N PRO A 109 9.19 -20.62 -3.08
CA PRO A 109 10.46 -21.36 -3.15
C PRO A 109 11.70 -20.48 -3.37
N ARG A 110 11.56 -19.36 -4.10
CA ARG A 110 12.68 -18.47 -4.47
C ARG A 110 12.45 -17.07 -3.90
N LEU A 111 12.25 -17.02 -2.58
CA LEU A 111 11.98 -15.78 -1.84
C LEU A 111 13.28 -15.09 -1.42
N THR A 112 13.36 -13.81 -1.71
CA THR A 112 14.30 -12.85 -1.11
C THR A 112 13.52 -11.87 -0.24
N GLU A 113 13.95 -11.63 0.98
CA GLU A 113 13.33 -10.65 1.87
C GLU A 113 14.23 -9.42 2.04
N ALA A 114 13.65 -8.24 2.02
CA ALA A 114 14.32 -6.98 2.29
C ALA A 114 13.45 -6.08 3.16
N GLN A 115 14.08 -5.14 3.87
CA GLN A 115 13.38 -4.16 4.69
C GLN A 115 13.88 -2.75 4.37
N VAL A 116 12.94 -1.82 4.16
CA VAL A 116 13.22 -0.39 4.02
C VAL A 116 13.12 0.26 5.39
N GLN A 117 14.21 0.93 5.81
CA GLN A 117 14.27 1.66 7.07
C GLN A 117 13.54 3.01 6.96
N ASP A 118 13.14 3.57 8.11
CA ASP A 118 12.42 4.85 8.22
C ASP A 118 11.18 4.95 7.30
N ALA A 119 10.49 3.83 7.13
CA ALA A 119 9.31 3.73 6.27
C ALA A 119 8.16 3.03 7.00
N GLY A 120 6.95 3.43 6.64
CA GLY A 120 5.70 2.78 7.03
C GLY A 120 5.06 2.04 5.86
N HIS A 121 3.75 1.82 5.96
CA HIS A 121 2.99 1.08 4.93
C HIS A 121 3.18 1.62 3.50
N MET A 122 3.34 2.94 3.36
CA MET A 122 3.56 3.59 2.07
C MET A 122 5.06 3.78 1.79
N LEU A 123 5.86 2.73 1.96
CA LEU A 123 7.32 2.76 1.87
C LEU A 123 7.86 3.36 0.57
N HIS A 124 7.13 3.23 -0.53
CA HIS A 124 7.45 3.85 -1.84
C HIS A 124 7.24 5.38 -1.87
N HIS A 125 6.44 5.93 -0.95
CA HIS A 125 6.33 7.37 -0.75
C HIS A 125 7.35 7.88 0.26
N ASP A 126 7.65 7.06 1.28
CA ASP A 126 8.53 7.44 2.38
C ASP A 126 10.00 7.41 1.93
N GLN A 127 10.41 6.32 1.27
CA GLN A 127 11.80 6.05 0.89
C GLN A 127 11.90 5.53 -0.57
N PRO A 128 11.50 6.32 -1.59
CA PRO A 128 11.45 5.88 -2.98
C PRO A 128 12.82 5.46 -3.52
N GLU A 129 13.89 6.19 -3.17
CA GLU A 129 15.25 5.89 -3.63
C GLU A 129 15.76 4.57 -3.06
N ALA A 130 15.54 4.32 -1.76
CA ALA A 130 15.93 3.07 -1.12
C ALA A 130 15.19 1.88 -1.72
N LEU A 131 13.90 2.04 -2.02
CA LEU A 131 13.12 1.01 -2.70
C LEU A 131 13.64 0.77 -4.12
N ALA A 132 13.90 1.83 -4.90
CA ALA A 132 14.42 1.71 -6.26
C ALA A 132 15.74 0.92 -6.28
N HIS A 133 16.69 1.22 -5.40
CA HIS A 133 17.94 0.49 -5.29
C HIS A 133 17.77 -0.99 -4.91
N LEU A 134 16.74 -1.33 -4.11
CA LEU A 134 16.44 -2.73 -3.82
C LEU A 134 15.91 -3.46 -5.05
N LEU A 135 15.04 -2.81 -5.83
CA LEU A 135 14.47 -3.36 -7.05
C LEU A 135 15.54 -3.54 -8.13
N ASP A 136 16.39 -2.54 -8.35
CA ASP A 136 17.49 -2.61 -9.33
C ASP A 136 18.40 -3.82 -9.05
N ARG A 137 18.87 -3.96 -7.81
CA ARG A 137 19.73 -5.09 -7.42
C ARG A 137 19.04 -6.46 -7.50
N PHE A 138 17.73 -6.49 -7.38
CA PHE A 138 16.98 -7.75 -7.50
C PHE A 138 16.77 -8.14 -8.97
N LEU A 139 16.70 -7.18 -9.87
CA LEU A 139 16.45 -7.38 -11.30
C LEU A 139 17.73 -7.63 -12.12
N GLU A 140 18.92 -7.35 -11.57
CA GLU A 140 20.24 -7.71 -12.14
C GLU A 140 20.51 -9.23 -12.02
#